data_f36425c00eba465e04ff5011ae56323b
#
_entry.id   f36425c00eba465e04ff5011ae56323b
#
_cell.length_a   1.000
_cell.length_b   1.000
_cell.length_c   1.000
_cell.angle_alpha   90.00
_cell.angle_beta   90.00
_cell.angle_gamma   90.00
#
_symmetry.space_group_name_H-M   'P 1'
#
loop_
_entity.id
_entity.type
_entity.pdbx_description
1 polymer ?
#
loop_
_entity_poly.entity_id
_entity_poly.type
_entity_poly.pdbx_seq_one_letter_code
_entity_poly.pdbx_strand_id
1 'polypeptide(L)'
;MHFIVVGPMYHHYSESVVRTLNQLGHTAVFFPEMPFYENCSYLQRKLYKFGYRTLKMKWEKDWQKRAIRFGQEHAGKYTVFLCLTGGMITDGIMDAWEGFPIVLCMWDSIRRYDISFQKRLQRYTHVFAFEYEDMAYAEERFSLNMKYLPLGYDETAYYPQERDRDIDVAFVGTPLQNRLDILERVAQYISTAGGDMCVAGRWYDDTYPWKKHLFRKKHPALTKYLMNCNIPPTKTAEIYRRSKIVLNINNDVHRSISPRTFEILATKTFQLMNEGQKSYGTIDLERDLVLYKDGDDLLEKIDRYLKEPEQRNIIAAQGYADVQKFSMRELMRKMLRCI
;
A
#
# COMPACT_ATOMS: atom_id res chain seq x y z
N MET A 1 4.52 26.52 2.57
CA MET A 1 3.72 25.94 3.67
C MET A 1 4.61 25.07 4.52
N HIS A 2 4.22 24.85 5.78
CA HIS A 2 4.85 23.90 6.68
C HIS A 2 3.87 22.75 6.94
N PHE A 3 4.28 21.51 6.73
CA PHE A 3 3.43 20.35 6.92
C PHE A 3 3.84 19.56 8.17
N ILE A 4 2.87 19.28 9.03
CA ILE A 4 2.99 18.26 10.07
C ILE A 4 2.27 17.03 9.55
N VAL A 5 3.05 16.06 9.10
CA VAL A 5 2.53 14.81 8.50
C VAL A 5 2.33 13.78 9.60
N VAL A 6 1.11 13.30 9.77
CA VAL A 6 0.75 12.24 10.72
C VAL A 6 0.30 11.01 9.95
N GLY A 7 0.96 9.89 10.14
CA GLY A 7 0.65 8.70 9.36
C GLY A 7 1.34 7.42 9.83
N PRO A 8 1.02 6.30 9.21
CA PRO A 8 1.57 5.00 9.57
C PRO A 8 3.03 4.86 9.19
N MET A 9 3.75 4.00 9.90
CA MET A 9 5.17 3.71 9.65
C MET A 9 5.39 2.59 8.60
N TYR A 10 4.33 1.89 8.19
CA TYR A 10 4.48 0.77 7.27
C TYR A 10 4.78 1.22 5.83
N HIS A 11 5.51 0.40 5.10
CA HIS A 11 5.85 0.56 3.67
C HIS A 11 6.54 1.87 3.26
N HIS A 12 7.05 2.67 4.21
CA HIS A 12 7.75 3.93 3.96
C HIS A 12 6.97 5.00 3.17
N TYR A 13 5.66 4.85 3.00
CA TYR A 13 4.84 5.83 2.27
C TYR A 13 4.79 7.20 2.95
N SER A 14 4.64 7.24 4.28
CA SER A 14 4.63 8.50 5.03
C SER A 14 5.94 9.27 4.88
N GLU A 15 7.06 8.57 4.94
CA GLU A 15 8.41 9.13 4.73
C GLU A 15 8.58 9.64 3.30
N SER A 16 8.01 8.94 2.31
CA SER A 16 7.99 9.36 0.92
C SER A 16 7.20 10.67 0.73
N VAL A 17 6.05 10.80 1.38
CA VAL A 17 5.25 12.04 1.37
C VAL A 17 6.06 13.20 1.95
N VAL A 18 6.67 13.02 3.13
CA VAL A 18 7.51 14.06 3.77
C VAL A 18 8.66 14.48 2.89
N ARG A 19 9.41 13.52 2.35
CA ARG A 19 10.53 13.78 1.43
C ARG A 19 10.06 14.55 0.20
N THR A 20 8.95 14.13 -0.39
CA THR A 20 8.40 14.75 -1.59
C THR A 20 7.94 16.19 -1.33
N LEU A 21 7.26 16.46 -0.23
CA LEU A 21 6.88 17.81 0.15
C LEU A 21 8.09 18.73 0.33
N ASN A 22 9.16 18.25 0.98
CA ASN A 22 10.42 18.98 1.10
C ASN A 22 11.07 19.26 -0.27
N GLN A 23 11.05 18.29 -1.19
CA GLN A 23 11.57 18.45 -2.56
C GLN A 23 10.74 19.43 -3.40
N LEU A 24 9.46 19.62 -3.06
CA LEU A 24 8.57 20.59 -3.72
C LEU A 24 8.70 22.01 -3.14
N GLY A 25 9.66 22.25 -2.25
CA GLY A 25 9.95 23.57 -1.68
C GLY A 25 9.09 23.94 -0.45
N HIS A 26 8.45 22.95 0.15
CA HIS A 26 7.77 23.08 1.44
C HIS A 26 8.66 22.59 2.58
N THR A 27 8.28 22.83 3.82
CA THR A 27 8.90 22.17 4.98
C THR A 27 7.93 21.12 5.51
N ALA A 28 8.39 19.92 5.80
CA ALA A 28 7.56 18.85 6.32
C ALA A 28 8.28 18.07 7.42
N VAL A 29 7.58 17.84 8.53
CA VAL A 29 8.02 16.99 9.65
C VAL A 29 7.05 15.84 9.82
N PHE A 30 7.54 14.71 10.35
CA PHE A 30 6.76 13.49 10.48
C PHE A 30 6.47 13.14 11.94
N PHE A 31 5.23 12.82 12.23
CA PHE A 31 4.80 12.23 13.51
C PHE A 31 4.13 10.88 13.26
N PRO A 32 4.69 9.76 13.75
CA PRO A 32 4.18 8.44 13.42
C PRO A 32 2.89 8.10 14.16
N GLU A 33 1.93 7.51 13.44
CA GLU A 33 0.84 6.77 14.06
C GLU A 33 1.41 5.49 14.70
N MET A 34 0.93 5.16 15.90
CA MET A 34 1.37 4.01 16.65
C MET A 34 0.17 3.20 17.17
N PRO A 35 -0.56 2.49 16.29
CA PRO A 35 -1.69 1.67 16.70
C PRO A 35 -1.29 0.63 17.73
N PHE A 36 -2.11 0.42 18.77
CA PHE A 36 -1.79 -0.46 19.90
C PHE A 36 -1.34 -1.86 19.46
N TYR A 37 -2.09 -2.50 18.57
CA TYR A 37 -1.80 -3.87 18.14
C TYR A 37 -0.49 -4.05 17.38
N GLU A 38 -0.04 -3.04 16.69
CA GLU A 38 1.21 -3.09 15.91
C GLU A 38 2.43 -2.82 16.78
N ASN A 39 2.24 -2.05 17.87
CA ASN A 39 3.33 -1.51 18.68
C ASN A 39 3.39 -2.06 20.12
N CYS A 40 2.36 -2.80 20.57
CA CYS A 40 2.35 -3.38 21.91
C CYS A 40 3.22 -4.66 22.01
N SER A 41 3.79 -4.90 23.20
CA SER A 41 4.51 -6.13 23.48
C SER A 41 3.58 -7.36 23.44
N TYR A 42 4.18 -8.54 23.29
CA TYR A 42 3.45 -9.82 23.33
C TYR A 42 2.61 -9.98 24.62
N LEU A 43 3.17 -9.59 25.76
CA LEU A 43 2.47 -9.64 27.05
C LEU A 43 1.27 -8.70 27.08
N GLN A 44 1.43 -7.45 26.63
CA GLN A 44 0.35 -6.47 26.55
C GLN A 44 -0.78 -6.96 25.63
N ARG A 45 -0.43 -7.59 24.49
CA ARG A 45 -1.40 -8.19 23.55
C ARG A 45 -2.17 -9.33 24.19
N LYS A 46 -1.51 -10.22 24.96
CA LYS A 46 -2.16 -11.26 25.74
C LYS A 46 -3.11 -10.68 26.78
N LEU A 47 -2.63 -9.76 27.61
CA LEU A 47 -3.45 -9.12 28.65
C LEU A 47 -4.68 -8.45 28.06
N TYR A 48 -4.54 -7.73 26.93
CA TYR A 48 -5.69 -7.16 26.23
C TYR A 48 -6.71 -8.23 25.81
N LYS A 49 -6.26 -9.36 25.25
CA LYS A 49 -7.14 -10.50 24.90
C LYS A 49 -7.85 -11.11 26.11
N PHE A 50 -7.26 -11.05 27.29
CA PHE A 50 -7.89 -11.47 28.55
C PHE A 50 -8.79 -10.39 29.18
N GLY A 51 -9.11 -9.31 28.46
CA GLY A 51 -10.07 -8.31 28.90
C GLY A 51 -9.50 -7.02 29.49
N TYR A 52 -8.19 -6.89 29.62
CA TYR A 52 -7.53 -5.65 30.13
C TYR A 52 -7.57 -4.53 29.07
N ARG A 53 -8.78 -4.08 28.72
CA ARG A 53 -9.00 -3.04 27.68
C ARG A 53 -8.40 -1.69 28.04
N THR A 54 -8.20 -1.42 29.32
CA THR A 54 -7.55 -0.19 29.85
C THR A 54 -6.15 0.03 29.29
N LEU A 55 -5.42 -1.03 28.94
CA LEU A 55 -4.08 -0.93 28.34
C LEU A 55 -4.13 -0.22 26.97
N LYS A 56 -5.09 -0.58 26.11
CA LYS A 56 -5.27 0.07 24.82
C LYS A 56 -5.69 1.53 24.99
N MET A 57 -6.65 1.78 25.88
CA MET A 57 -7.13 3.15 26.16
C MET A 57 -6.01 4.04 26.69
N LYS A 58 -5.16 3.55 27.59
CA LYS A 58 -3.99 4.28 28.09
C LYS A 58 -3.02 4.59 26.97
N TRP A 59 -2.70 3.59 26.14
CA TRP A 59 -1.80 3.73 24.99
C TRP A 59 -2.29 4.82 24.03
N GLU A 60 -3.57 4.75 23.62
CA GLU A 60 -4.16 5.73 22.71
C GLU A 60 -4.18 7.14 23.30
N LYS A 61 -4.51 7.26 24.60
CA LYS A 61 -4.46 8.54 25.32
C LYS A 61 -3.05 9.13 25.42
N ASP A 62 -2.05 8.30 25.67
CA ASP A 62 -0.65 8.73 25.73
C ASP A 62 -0.13 9.14 24.33
N TRP A 63 -0.53 8.42 23.28
CA TRP A 63 -0.22 8.80 21.91
C TRP A 63 -0.90 10.15 21.55
N GLN A 64 -2.17 10.31 21.87
CA GLN A 64 -2.91 11.56 21.65
C GLN A 64 -2.21 12.77 22.30
N LYS A 65 -1.80 12.65 23.57
CA LYS A 65 -1.05 13.72 24.26
C LYS A 65 0.25 14.07 23.54
N ARG A 66 0.98 13.07 23.06
CA ARG A 66 2.21 13.29 22.29
C ARG A 66 1.95 13.96 20.94
N ALA A 67 0.87 13.55 20.24
CA ALA A 67 0.48 14.18 18.96
C ALA A 67 0.11 15.64 19.11
N ILE A 68 -0.68 15.98 20.15
CA ILE A 68 -1.04 17.37 20.48
C ILE A 68 0.21 18.17 20.79
N ARG A 69 1.07 17.69 21.68
CA ARG A 69 2.31 18.36 22.07
C ARG A 69 3.23 18.59 20.85
N PHE A 70 3.42 17.56 20.03
CA PHE A 70 4.22 17.66 18.80
C PHE A 70 3.65 18.72 17.85
N GLY A 71 2.32 18.74 17.67
CA GLY A 71 1.65 19.78 16.89
C GLY A 71 1.92 21.18 17.44
N GLN A 72 1.79 21.39 18.75
CA GLN A 72 2.03 22.68 19.40
C GLN A 72 3.50 23.15 19.29
N GLU A 73 4.45 22.22 19.41
CA GLU A 73 5.89 22.53 19.33
C GLU A 73 6.36 22.87 17.91
N HIS A 74 5.68 22.35 16.88
CA HIS A 74 6.11 22.50 15.48
C HIS A 74 5.19 23.40 14.64
N ALA A 75 3.98 23.74 15.13
CA ALA A 75 3.07 24.58 14.38
C ALA A 75 3.53 26.04 14.31
N GLY A 76 3.33 26.65 13.16
CA GLY A 76 3.59 28.07 12.89
C GLY A 76 2.50 28.62 11.96
N LYS A 77 2.61 29.89 11.58
CA LYS A 77 1.57 30.65 10.85
C LYS A 77 1.03 29.96 9.58
N TYR A 78 1.86 29.18 8.88
CA TYR A 78 1.51 28.53 7.61
C TYR A 78 1.50 27.00 7.71
N THR A 79 1.16 26.47 8.89
CA THR A 79 1.12 25.04 9.15
C THR A 79 -0.17 24.41 8.58
N VAL A 80 -0.01 23.24 7.99
CA VAL A 80 -1.07 22.33 7.56
C VAL A 80 -0.82 20.97 8.21
N PHE A 81 -1.81 20.44 8.91
CA PHE A 81 -1.77 19.07 9.40
C PHE A 81 -2.22 18.12 8.29
N LEU A 82 -1.33 17.27 7.83
CA LEU A 82 -1.61 16.25 6.81
C LEU A 82 -1.69 14.88 7.45
N CYS A 83 -2.90 14.36 7.58
CA CYS A 83 -3.18 13.05 8.13
C CYS A 83 -3.24 12.01 7.01
N LEU A 84 -2.45 10.95 7.14
CA LEU A 84 -2.46 9.81 6.24
C LEU A 84 -3.17 8.66 6.96
N THR A 85 -4.28 8.16 6.44
CA THR A 85 -5.24 7.23 7.08
C THR A 85 -6.14 7.84 8.16
N GLY A 86 -5.63 8.65 9.06
CA GLY A 86 -6.39 9.36 10.11
C GLY A 86 -7.00 8.48 11.20
N GLY A 87 -6.69 7.19 11.23
CA GLY A 87 -7.30 6.22 12.16
C GLY A 87 -7.07 6.51 13.64
N MET A 88 -5.99 7.21 13.98
CA MET A 88 -5.67 7.61 15.35
C MET A 88 -6.04 9.06 15.68
N ILE A 89 -6.54 9.84 14.71
CA ILE A 89 -6.94 11.24 14.92
C ILE A 89 -8.31 11.26 15.62
N THR A 90 -8.33 11.82 16.82
CA THR A 90 -9.52 11.95 17.67
C THR A 90 -10.07 13.39 17.65
N ASP A 91 -11.30 13.58 18.14
CA ASP A 91 -11.88 14.91 18.28
C ASP A 91 -10.99 15.82 19.16
N GLY A 92 -10.45 15.31 20.25
CA GLY A 92 -9.56 16.08 21.13
C GLY A 92 -8.23 16.49 20.48
N ILE A 93 -7.74 15.75 19.48
CA ILE A 93 -6.59 16.20 18.67
C ILE A 93 -7.03 17.32 17.74
N MET A 94 -8.16 17.19 17.06
CA MET A 94 -8.70 18.20 16.16
C MET A 94 -9.02 19.50 16.89
N ASP A 95 -9.56 19.41 18.12
CA ASP A 95 -9.79 20.58 18.97
C ASP A 95 -8.47 21.32 19.31
N ALA A 96 -7.41 20.56 19.59
CA ALA A 96 -6.08 21.12 19.89
C ALA A 96 -5.39 21.73 18.64
N TRP A 97 -5.80 21.33 17.44
CA TRP A 97 -5.30 21.86 16.16
C TRP A 97 -6.29 22.86 15.52
N GLU A 98 -7.29 23.32 16.27
CA GLU A 98 -8.25 24.30 15.78
C GLU A 98 -7.54 25.56 15.27
N GLY A 99 -8.04 26.13 14.18
CA GLY A 99 -7.43 27.27 13.50
C GLY A 99 -6.38 26.93 12.45
N PHE A 100 -5.99 25.66 12.33
CA PHE A 100 -5.12 25.19 11.25
C PHE A 100 -5.89 24.34 10.24
N PRO A 101 -5.53 24.38 8.94
CA PRO A 101 -6.04 23.40 7.98
C PRO A 101 -5.63 21.98 8.38
N ILE A 102 -6.61 21.07 8.42
CA ILE A 102 -6.39 19.65 8.67
C ILE A 102 -6.83 18.89 7.41
N VAL A 103 -5.87 18.29 6.73
CA VAL A 103 -6.08 17.56 5.46
C VAL A 103 -5.98 16.07 5.72
N LEU A 104 -6.91 15.30 5.19
CA LEU A 104 -6.90 13.84 5.28
C LEU A 104 -6.66 13.22 3.90
N CYS A 105 -5.67 12.35 3.79
CA CYS A 105 -5.49 11.45 2.65
C CYS A 105 -5.78 10.02 3.10
N MET A 106 -6.92 9.47 2.70
CA MET A 106 -7.30 8.10 3.01
C MET A 106 -6.48 7.12 2.18
N TRP A 107 -5.90 6.12 2.85
CA TRP A 107 -5.20 4.98 2.24
C TRP A 107 -5.94 3.65 2.45
N ASP A 108 -7.15 3.73 2.98
CA ASP A 108 -8.10 2.64 3.14
C ASP A 108 -9.52 3.17 2.89
N SER A 109 -10.49 2.30 2.62
CA SER A 109 -11.87 2.74 2.44
C SER A 109 -12.46 3.25 3.76
N ILE A 110 -13.16 4.40 3.72
CA ILE A 110 -13.86 4.96 4.88
C ILE A 110 -14.92 4.02 5.43
N ARG A 111 -15.48 3.14 4.59
CA ARG A 111 -16.49 2.14 4.97
C ARG A 111 -15.96 1.06 5.92
N ARG A 112 -14.64 0.94 6.08
CA ARG A 112 -13.98 0.03 7.01
C ARG A 112 -13.80 0.59 8.42
N TYR A 113 -14.04 1.87 8.60
CA TYR A 113 -13.96 2.56 9.88
C TYR A 113 -15.34 2.63 10.55
N ASP A 114 -15.36 2.81 11.86
CA ASP A 114 -16.59 2.99 12.60
C ASP A 114 -17.30 4.31 12.26
N ILE A 115 -18.56 4.40 12.66
CA ILE A 115 -19.40 5.57 12.36
C ILE A 115 -18.88 6.86 13.02
N SER A 116 -18.14 6.77 14.13
CA SER A 116 -17.60 7.95 14.80
C SER A 116 -16.46 8.57 13.98
N PHE A 117 -15.60 7.73 13.41
CA PHE A 117 -14.59 8.16 12.44
C PHE A 117 -15.24 8.79 11.20
N GLN A 118 -16.23 8.11 10.62
CA GLN A 118 -16.90 8.60 9.41
C GLN A 118 -17.57 9.97 9.62
N LYS A 119 -18.21 10.21 10.77
CA LYS A 119 -18.78 11.52 11.12
C LYS A 119 -17.71 12.59 11.30
N ARG A 120 -16.52 12.21 11.81
CA ARG A 120 -15.41 13.14 12.01
C ARG A 120 -14.80 13.65 10.69
N LEU A 121 -15.06 12.97 9.57
CA LEU A 121 -14.59 13.41 8.25
C LEU A 121 -15.03 14.85 7.92
N GLN A 122 -16.18 15.29 8.41
CA GLN A 122 -16.68 16.67 8.23
C GLN A 122 -15.83 17.76 8.93
N ARG A 123 -14.96 17.37 9.85
CA ARG A 123 -14.06 18.29 10.56
C ARG A 123 -12.75 18.56 9.83
N TYR A 124 -12.44 17.76 8.80
CA TYR A 124 -11.28 18.00 7.97
C TYR A 124 -11.54 19.12 6.97
N THR A 125 -10.55 19.97 6.73
CA THR A 125 -10.63 21.03 5.73
C THR A 125 -10.73 20.48 4.31
N HIS A 126 -9.98 19.40 4.06
CA HIS A 126 -10.02 18.63 2.80
C HIS A 126 -9.88 17.15 3.08
N VAL A 127 -10.64 16.34 2.36
CA VAL A 127 -10.58 14.88 2.41
C VAL A 127 -10.32 14.32 1.02
N PHE A 128 -9.26 13.52 0.92
CA PHE A 128 -8.91 12.79 -0.31
C PHE A 128 -9.14 11.30 -0.09
N ALA A 129 -9.82 10.67 -1.05
CA ALA A 129 -10.06 9.22 -1.06
C ALA A 129 -9.26 8.55 -2.17
N PHE A 130 -8.63 7.41 -1.88
CA PHE A 130 -8.10 6.54 -2.92
C PHE A 130 -9.16 5.58 -3.45
N GLU A 131 -10.13 5.19 -2.60
CA GLU A 131 -11.25 4.37 -3.03
C GLU A 131 -12.32 5.26 -3.68
N TYR A 132 -12.47 5.12 -4.99
CA TYR A 132 -13.33 6.00 -5.78
C TYR A 132 -14.79 5.96 -5.33
N GLU A 133 -15.28 4.77 -4.98
CA GLU A 133 -16.67 4.58 -4.57
C GLU A 133 -16.99 5.23 -3.21
N ASP A 134 -15.96 5.55 -2.41
CA ASP A 134 -16.15 6.25 -1.13
C ASP A 134 -16.61 7.69 -1.31
N MET A 135 -16.35 8.32 -2.46
CA MET A 135 -16.81 9.68 -2.72
C MET A 135 -18.33 9.76 -2.79
N ALA A 136 -18.97 8.87 -3.57
CA ALA A 136 -20.42 8.81 -3.66
C ALA A 136 -21.05 8.44 -2.30
N TYR A 137 -20.46 7.49 -1.58
CA TYR A 137 -20.91 7.10 -0.25
C TYR A 137 -20.83 8.25 0.77
N ALA A 138 -19.76 9.03 0.75
CA ALA A 138 -19.57 10.16 1.67
C ALA A 138 -20.52 11.32 1.34
N GLU A 139 -20.75 11.59 0.06
CA GLU A 139 -21.71 12.62 -0.37
C GLU A 139 -23.13 12.27 0.05
N GLU A 140 -23.57 11.03 -0.25
CA GLU A 140 -24.94 10.57 0.08
C GLU A 140 -25.20 10.57 1.59
N ARG A 141 -24.22 10.09 2.37
CA ARG A 141 -24.46 9.81 3.80
C ARG A 141 -24.08 10.96 4.73
N PHE A 142 -23.15 11.81 4.34
CA PHE A 142 -22.60 12.87 5.19
C PHE A 142 -22.59 14.24 4.50
N SER A 143 -23.06 14.36 3.27
CA SER A 143 -22.95 15.59 2.44
C SER A 143 -21.51 16.09 2.39
N LEU A 144 -20.55 15.16 2.29
CA LEU A 144 -19.13 15.44 2.27
C LEU A 144 -18.55 15.26 0.87
N ASN A 145 -18.08 16.36 0.29
CA ASN A 145 -17.41 16.34 -1.00
C ASN A 145 -15.92 15.93 -0.83
N MET A 146 -15.63 14.66 -1.04
CA MET A 146 -14.27 14.14 -1.05
C MET A 146 -13.66 14.27 -2.46
N LYS A 147 -12.33 14.43 -2.53
CA LYS A 147 -11.60 14.49 -3.80
C LYS A 147 -10.88 13.16 -4.06
N TYR A 148 -10.90 12.69 -5.31
CA TYR A 148 -10.17 11.48 -5.67
C TYR A 148 -8.67 11.73 -5.77
N LEU A 149 -7.91 10.99 -4.99
CA LEU A 149 -6.45 10.95 -5.05
C LEU A 149 -6.01 9.48 -5.00
N PRO A 150 -5.66 8.86 -6.15
CA PRO A 150 -5.23 7.46 -6.17
C PRO A 150 -3.95 7.28 -5.38
N LEU A 151 -3.71 6.06 -4.94
CA LEU A 151 -2.42 5.66 -4.42
C LEU A 151 -1.45 5.54 -5.60
N GLY A 152 -0.25 6.01 -5.44
CA GLY A 152 0.76 5.98 -6.50
C GLY A 152 1.98 5.18 -6.07
N TYR A 153 3.14 5.61 -6.52
CA TYR A 153 4.41 4.97 -6.21
C TYR A 153 5.47 6.01 -5.82
N ASP A 154 6.45 5.57 -5.07
CA ASP A 154 7.64 6.36 -4.74
C ASP A 154 8.66 6.27 -5.89
N GLU A 155 8.81 7.34 -6.66
CA GLU A 155 9.71 7.40 -7.81
C GLU A 155 11.19 7.31 -7.42
N THR A 156 11.54 7.44 -6.15
CA THR A 156 12.92 7.26 -5.68
C THR A 156 13.27 5.79 -5.44
N ALA A 157 12.29 4.93 -5.28
CA ALA A 157 12.47 3.49 -5.13
C ALA A 157 12.12 2.73 -6.42
N TYR A 158 10.98 3.08 -7.03
CA TYR A 158 10.43 2.40 -8.20
C TYR A 158 10.69 3.21 -9.47
N TYR A 159 11.70 2.81 -10.21
CA TYR A 159 12.10 3.39 -11.50
C TYR A 159 12.71 2.29 -12.38
N PRO A 160 12.70 2.45 -13.72
CA PRO A 160 13.29 1.46 -14.60
C PRO A 160 14.81 1.47 -14.48
N GLN A 161 15.40 0.31 -14.60
CA GLN A 161 16.84 0.11 -14.69
C GLN A 161 17.10 -1.08 -15.60
N GLU A 162 18.04 -0.94 -16.53
CA GLU A 162 18.47 -2.09 -17.33
C GLU A 162 19.11 -3.14 -16.43
N ARG A 163 18.55 -4.32 -16.48
CA ARG A 163 18.97 -5.49 -15.71
C ARG A 163 18.62 -6.75 -16.49
N ASP A 164 19.43 -7.78 -16.33
CA ASP A 164 19.05 -9.12 -16.76
C ASP A 164 17.83 -9.60 -15.97
N ARG A 165 16.85 -10.14 -16.69
CA ARG A 165 15.63 -10.68 -16.09
C ARG A 165 15.81 -12.18 -15.87
N ASP A 166 16.43 -12.51 -14.74
CA ASP A 166 16.79 -13.88 -14.32
C ASP A 166 15.67 -14.56 -13.51
N ILE A 167 14.62 -13.84 -13.10
CA ILE A 167 13.46 -14.39 -12.42
C ILE A 167 12.30 -14.50 -13.43
N ASP A 168 11.76 -15.69 -13.63
CA ASP A 168 10.64 -15.88 -14.55
C ASP A 168 9.36 -15.27 -13.99
N VAL A 169 9.02 -15.58 -12.74
CA VAL A 169 7.81 -15.08 -12.08
C VAL A 169 8.13 -14.57 -10.67
N ALA A 170 7.69 -13.36 -10.33
CA ALA A 170 7.80 -12.86 -8.97
C ALA A 170 6.47 -12.44 -8.36
N PHE A 171 6.40 -12.53 -7.04
CA PHE A 171 5.33 -11.95 -6.23
C PHE A 171 5.92 -11.36 -4.94
N VAL A 172 5.53 -10.13 -4.61
CA VAL A 172 5.88 -9.50 -3.34
C VAL A 172 4.61 -9.11 -2.58
N GLY A 173 4.44 -9.63 -1.37
CA GLY A 173 3.27 -9.31 -0.57
C GLY A 173 3.07 -10.20 0.65
N THR A 174 1.98 -9.93 1.38
CA THR A 174 1.60 -10.64 2.61
C THR A 174 0.78 -11.89 2.32
N PRO A 175 0.77 -12.89 3.23
CA PRO A 175 -0.02 -14.10 3.10
C PRO A 175 -1.52 -13.80 3.27
N LEU A 176 -2.27 -14.00 2.20
CA LEU A 176 -3.72 -14.12 2.22
C LEU A 176 -4.07 -15.49 1.66
N GLN A 177 -5.20 -16.08 2.08
CA GLN A 177 -5.51 -17.47 1.71
C GLN A 177 -5.58 -17.66 0.19
N ASN A 178 -6.24 -16.77 -0.53
CA ASN A 178 -6.32 -16.80 -1.98
C ASN A 178 -4.94 -16.73 -2.67
N ARG A 179 -3.98 -16.03 -2.08
CA ARG A 179 -2.60 -15.94 -2.59
C ARG A 179 -1.82 -17.23 -2.42
N LEU A 180 -1.99 -17.92 -1.28
CA LEU A 180 -1.27 -19.15 -0.98
C LEU A 180 -1.57 -20.24 -2.00
N ASP A 181 -2.84 -20.46 -2.30
CA ASP A 181 -3.29 -21.53 -3.21
C ASP A 181 -2.84 -21.23 -4.66
N ILE A 182 -2.97 -19.98 -5.10
CA ILE A 182 -2.52 -19.55 -6.42
C ILE A 182 -1.00 -19.67 -6.55
N LEU A 183 -0.24 -19.17 -5.57
CA LEU A 183 1.23 -19.18 -5.62
C LEU A 183 1.81 -20.58 -5.50
N GLU A 184 1.17 -21.50 -4.77
CA GLU A 184 1.57 -22.91 -4.73
C GLU A 184 1.42 -23.56 -6.13
N ARG A 185 0.30 -23.30 -6.83
CA ARG A 185 0.07 -23.79 -8.19
C ARG A 185 1.10 -23.22 -9.18
N VAL A 186 1.36 -21.92 -9.12
CA VAL A 186 2.39 -21.28 -9.95
C VAL A 186 3.77 -21.87 -9.66
N ALA A 187 4.13 -22.06 -8.38
CA ALA A 187 5.40 -22.64 -7.98
C ALA A 187 5.57 -24.09 -8.48
N GLN A 188 4.50 -24.89 -8.48
CA GLN A 188 4.49 -26.24 -9.06
C GLN A 188 4.74 -26.19 -10.57
N TYR A 189 4.03 -25.31 -11.28
CA TYR A 189 4.21 -25.11 -12.72
C TYR A 189 5.66 -24.71 -13.06
N ILE A 190 6.18 -23.67 -12.43
CA ILE A 190 7.55 -23.16 -12.65
C ILE A 190 8.60 -24.23 -12.33
N SER A 191 8.43 -24.97 -11.23
CA SER A 191 9.34 -26.06 -10.86
C SER A 191 9.37 -27.19 -11.91
N THR A 192 8.23 -27.51 -12.52
CA THR A 192 8.12 -28.53 -13.57
C THR A 192 8.73 -28.04 -14.87
N ALA A 193 8.58 -26.76 -15.19
CA ALA A 193 9.17 -26.16 -16.39
C ALA A 193 10.69 -25.87 -16.26
N GLY A 194 11.29 -26.09 -15.10
CA GLY A 194 12.71 -25.79 -14.84
C GLY A 194 13.03 -24.30 -14.74
N GLY A 195 12.02 -23.48 -14.48
CA GLY A 195 12.14 -22.03 -14.36
C GLY A 195 12.48 -21.56 -12.93
N ASP A 196 12.67 -20.24 -12.78
CA ASP A 196 12.94 -19.60 -11.51
C ASP A 196 11.79 -18.69 -11.04
N MET A 197 11.57 -18.64 -9.72
CA MET A 197 10.51 -17.85 -9.11
C MET A 197 11.03 -17.16 -7.85
N CYS A 198 10.51 -15.98 -7.57
CA CYS A 198 10.79 -15.26 -6.30
C CYS A 198 9.48 -14.83 -5.63
N VAL A 199 9.24 -15.33 -4.43
CA VAL A 199 8.12 -14.89 -3.60
C VAL A 199 8.69 -14.25 -2.34
N ALA A 200 8.42 -12.96 -2.11
CA ALA A 200 8.94 -12.26 -0.96
C ALA A 200 7.82 -11.70 -0.07
N GLY A 201 8.07 -11.71 1.24
CA GLY A 201 7.15 -11.28 2.28
C GLY A 201 7.23 -12.16 3.51
N ARG A 202 6.59 -11.75 4.59
CA ARG A 202 6.55 -12.55 5.82
C ARG A 202 5.33 -13.47 5.82
N TRP A 203 5.52 -14.72 5.46
CA TRP A 203 4.44 -15.71 5.22
C TRP A 203 4.18 -16.60 6.43
N TYR A 204 5.17 -16.80 7.27
CA TYR A 204 5.03 -17.48 8.56
C TYR A 204 5.94 -16.82 9.60
N ASP A 205 5.57 -17.03 10.86
CA ASP A 205 6.38 -16.57 11.99
C ASP A 205 7.50 -17.57 12.25
N ASP A 206 8.72 -17.19 11.91
CA ASP A 206 9.93 -17.98 12.02
C ASP A 206 10.50 -18.07 13.45
N THR A 207 9.94 -17.31 14.40
CA THR A 207 10.22 -17.48 15.84
C THR A 207 9.90 -18.89 16.34
N TYR A 208 8.96 -19.57 15.66
CA TYR A 208 8.53 -20.92 16.01
C TYR A 208 8.90 -21.92 14.91
N PRO A 209 9.89 -22.83 15.13
CA PRO A 209 10.36 -23.78 14.10
C PRO A 209 9.25 -24.66 13.49
N TRP A 210 8.26 -25.07 14.31
CA TRP A 210 7.13 -25.86 13.83
C TRP A 210 6.24 -25.14 12.79
N LYS A 211 6.15 -23.80 12.86
CA LYS A 211 5.37 -23.04 11.85
C LYS A 211 6.00 -23.13 10.48
N LYS A 212 7.34 -23.05 10.40
CA LYS A 212 8.08 -23.30 9.16
C LYS A 212 7.83 -24.70 8.63
N HIS A 213 7.88 -25.72 9.52
CA HIS A 213 7.62 -27.12 9.13
C HIS A 213 6.20 -27.30 8.59
N LEU A 214 5.20 -26.78 9.30
CA LEU A 214 3.80 -26.84 8.87
C LEU A 214 3.58 -26.13 7.53
N PHE A 215 4.19 -24.97 7.32
CA PHE A 215 4.12 -24.23 6.08
C PHE A 215 4.72 -25.04 4.92
N ARG A 216 5.91 -25.60 5.11
CA ARG A 216 6.56 -26.48 4.10
C ARG A 216 5.73 -27.71 3.77
N LYS A 217 5.09 -28.33 4.76
CA LYS A 217 4.22 -29.48 4.55
C LYS A 217 2.98 -29.11 3.71
N LYS A 218 2.42 -27.93 3.94
CA LYS A 218 1.21 -27.45 3.27
C LYS A 218 1.50 -26.85 1.88
N HIS A 219 2.65 -26.20 1.72
CA HIS A 219 3.04 -25.48 0.52
C HIS A 219 4.47 -25.88 0.09
N PRO A 220 4.68 -27.13 -0.36
CA PRO A 220 6.03 -27.67 -0.62
C PRO A 220 6.71 -27.02 -1.83
N ALA A 221 5.98 -26.68 -2.88
CA ALA A 221 6.54 -26.05 -4.07
C ALA A 221 6.88 -24.57 -3.79
N LEU A 222 5.94 -23.82 -3.22
CA LEU A 222 6.11 -22.40 -2.90
C LEU A 222 7.30 -22.18 -1.96
N THR A 223 7.51 -23.08 -1.00
CA THR A 223 8.60 -22.93 -0.02
C THR A 223 9.99 -22.90 -0.66
N LYS A 224 10.17 -23.49 -1.85
CA LYS A 224 11.47 -23.47 -2.56
C LYS A 224 11.87 -22.08 -3.02
N TYR A 225 10.90 -21.24 -3.32
CA TYR A 225 11.05 -19.90 -3.90
C TYR A 225 10.78 -18.76 -2.91
N LEU A 226 10.53 -19.09 -1.63
CA LEU A 226 10.07 -18.14 -0.65
C LEU A 226 11.20 -17.45 0.11
N MET A 227 11.27 -16.14 0.00
CA MET A 227 12.02 -15.24 0.90
C MET A 227 11.09 -14.79 2.04
N ASN A 228 11.15 -15.51 3.18
CA ASN A 228 10.28 -15.23 4.33
C ASN A 228 10.79 -14.04 5.16
N CYS A 229 10.78 -12.86 4.59
CA CYS A 229 11.21 -11.63 5.28
C CYS A 229 10.45 -10.41 4.75
N ASN A 230 10.36 -9.38 5.58
CA ASN A 230 9.95 -8.08 5.11
C ASN A 230 11.09 -7.45 4.32
N ILE A 231 10.78 -6.90 3.16
CA ILE A 231 11.78 -6.25 2.30
C ILE A 231 11.42 -4.77 2.08
N PRO A 232 12.43 -3.89 2.04
CA PRO A 232 12.18 -2.46 1.79
C PRO A 232 11.78 -2.22 0.33
N PRO A 233 11.16 -1.06 0.02
CA PRO A 233 10.73 -0.70 -1.34
C PRO A 233 11.83 -0.82 -2.40
N THR A 234 13.07 -0.44 -2.08
CA THR A 234 14.21 -0.56 -3.00
C THR A 234 14.52 -2.00 -3.40
N LYS A 235 14.42 -2.95 -2.46
CA LYS A 235 14.58 -4.38 -2.72
C LYS A 235 13.38 -4.97 -3.45
N THR A 236 12.17 -4.50 -3.15
CA THR A 236 10.97 -4.84 -3.90
C THR A 236 11.12 -4.44 -5.38
N ALA A 237 11.55 -3.20 -5.63
CA ALA A 237 11.81 -2.71 -6.98
C ALA A 237 12.93 -3.49 -7.69
N GLU A 238 13.96 -3.93 -6.97
CA GLU A 238 15.02 -4.78 -7.52
C GLU A 238 14.47 -6.14 -7.99
N ILE A 239 13.62 -6.80 -7.19
CA ILE A 239 12.95 -8.04 -7.59
C ILE A 239 12.09 -7.80 -8.83
N TYR A 240 11.30 -6.72 -8.87
CA TYR A 240 10.48 -6.41 -10.03
C TYR A 240 11.32 -6.23 -11.31
N ARG A 241 12.41 -5.46 -11.25
CA ARG A 241 13.30 -5.23 -12.40
C ARG A 241 13.98 -6.49 -12.92
N ARG A 242 14.26 -7.45 -12.04
CA ARG A 242 14.85 -8.77 -12.38
C ARG A 242 13.83 -9.76 -12.89
N SER A 243 12.53 -9.46 -12.81
CA SER A 243 11.48 -10.41 -13.14
C SER A 243 10.98 -10.23 -14.57
N LYS A 244 10.72 -11.35 -15.27
CA LYS A 244 10.04 -11.36 -16.57
C LYS A 244 8.56 -11.04 -16.38
N ILE A 245 7.93 -11.62 -15.36
CA ILE A 245 6.52 -11.46 -15.01
C ILE A 245 6.40 -11.16 -13.52
N VAL A 246 5.65 -10.14 -13.13
CA VAL A 246 5.28 -9.89 -11.74
C VAL A 246 3.79 -10.11 -11.57
N LEU A 247 3.44 -10.94 -10.58
CA LEU A 247 2.05 -11.19 -10.22
C LEU A 247 1.53 -10.11 -9.28
N ASN A 248 0.35 -9.60 -9.57
CA ASN A 248 -0.39 -8.71 -8.70
C ASN A 248 -1.70 -9.38 -8.29
N ILE A 249 -1.68 -10.08 -7.17
CA ILE A 249 -2.84 -10.81 -6.63
C ILE A 249 -3.50 -9.92 -5.59
N ASN A 250 -4.60 -9.28 -5.98
CA ASN A 250 -5.41 -8.43 -5.13
C ASN A 250 -6.49 -9.24 -4.40
N ASN A 251 -7.01 -8.67 -3.31
CA ASN A 251 -8.20 -9.17 -2.64
C ASN A 251 -9.43 -8.33 -3.05
N ASP A 252 -10.61 -8.82 -2.71
CA ASP A 252 -11.89 -8.17 -3.06
C ASP A 252 -12.28 -7.05 -2.08
N VAL A 253 -11.37 -6.63 -1.21
CA VAL A 253 -11.64 -5.62 -0.17
C VAL A 253 -11.76 -4.22 -0.78
N HIS A 254 -10.97 -3.93 -1.81
CA HIS A 254 -10.93 -2.65 -2.49
C HIS A 254 -11.30 -2.81 -3.97
N ARG A 255 -12.06 -1.85 -4.49
CA ARG A 255 -12.38 -1.79 -5.93
C ARG A 255 -11.35 -1.00 -6.71
N SER A 256 -10.75 0.02 -6.12
CA SER A 256 -9.67 0.79 -6.74
C SER A 256 -8.38 -0.01 -6.81
N ILE A 257 -7.57 0.26 -7.81
CA ILE A 257 -6.28 -0.41 -8.00
C ILE A 257 -5.32 -0.12 -6.85
N SER A 258 -4.55 -1.14 -6.47
CA SER A 258 -3.62 -1.09 -5.34
C SER A 258 -2.30 -0.37 -5.69
N PRO A 259 -1.55 0.13 -4.71
CA PRO A 259 -0.23 0.72 -4.94
C PRO A 259 0.72 -0.19 -5.71
N ARG A 260 0.66 -1.51 -5.49
CA ARG A 260 1.49 -2.50 -6.20
C ARG A 260 1.36 -2.39 -7.72
N THR A 261 0.18 -2.07 -8.23
CA THR A 261 -0.02 -1.87 -9.67
C THR A 261 0.90 -0.77 -10.19
N PHE A 262 0.89 0.40 -9.54
CA PHE A 262 1.73 1.53 -9.91
C PHE A 262 3.23 1.23 -9.72
N GLU A 263 3.59 0.55 -8.64
CA GLU A 263 4.96 0.17 -8.31
C GLU A 263 5.59 -0.75 -9.37
N ILE A 264 4.83 -1.77 -9.83
CA ILE A 264 5.29 -2.71 -10.86
C ILE A 264 5.47 -1.96 -12.19
N LEU A 265 4.45 -1.20 -12.62
CA LEU A 265 4.51 -0.44 -13.87
C LEU A 265 5.64 0.59 -13.86
N ALA A 266 5.90 1.23 -12.71
CA ALA A 266 6.98 2.20 -12.55
C ALA A 266 8.37 1.60 -12.73
N THR A 267 8.56 0.30 -12.51
CA THR A 267 9.81 -0.40 -12.81
C THR A 267 9.92 -0.85 -14.27
N LYS A 268 8.94 -0.51 -15.11
CA LYS A 268 8.84 -0.97 -16.50
C LYS A 268 8.84 -2.51 -16.59
N THR A 269 8.08 -3.16 -15.69
CA THR A 269 7.98 -4.63 -15.63
C THR A 269 6.58 -5.07 -16.01
N PHE A 270 6.50 -6.17 -16.76
CA PHE A 270 5.24 -6.78 -17.17
C PHE A 270 4.48 -7.34 -15.97
N GLN A 271 3.17 -7.05 -15.92
CA GLN A 271 2.31 -7.40 -14.80
C GLN A 271 1.14 -8.29 -15.23
N LEU A 272 0.92 -9.40 -14.51
CA LEU A 272 -0.32 -10.15 -14.53
C LEU A 272 -1.13 -9.81 -13.26
N MET A 273 -2.36 -9.33 -13.43
CA MET A 273 -3.24 -8.92 -12.32
C MET A 273 -4.55 -9.69 -12.37
N ASN A 274 -5.08 -10.14 -11.22
CA ASN A 274 -6.43 -10.72 -11.20
C ASN A 274 -7.50 -9.66 -11.50
N GLU A 275 -8.56 -10.08 -12.17
CA GLU A 275 -9.75 -9.27 -12.40
C GLU A 275 -10.40 -8.80 -11.08
N GLY A 276 -11.31 -7.83 -11.16
CA GLY A 276 -12.15 -7.36 -10.05
C GLY A 276 -11.86 -5.94 -9.60
N GLN A 277 -10.68 -5.39 -9.89
CA GLN A 277 -10.37 -3.98 -9.62
C GLN A 277 -10.73 -3.08 -10.81
N LYS A 278 -10.97 -1.81 -10.52
CA LYS A 278 -11.30 -0.77 -11.50
C LYS A 278 -10.26 0.33 -11.46
N SER A 279 -9.90 0.85 -12.62
CA SER A 279 -8.89 1.91 -12.74
C SER A 279 -9.41 3.32 -12.44
N TYR A 280 -10.70 3.55 -12.64
CA TYR A 280 -11.32 4.87 -12.47
C TYR A 280 -10.55 6.00 -13.18
N GLY A 281 -10.10 5.72 -14.40
CA GLY A 281 -9.36 6.69 -15.23
C GLY A 281 -7.89 6.90 -14.83
N THR A 282 -7.31 6.00 -14.03
CA THR A 282 -5.89 6.07 -13.70
C THR A 282 -5.02 5.46 -14.79
N ILE A 283 -5.06 4.15 -14.95
CA ILE A 283 -4.34 3.39 -15.98
C ILE A 283 -5.34 2.64 -16.86
N ASP A 284 -4.92 2.17 -18.02
CA ASP A 284 -5.71 1.34 -18.93
C ASP A 284 -5.44 -0.14 -18.62
N LEU A 285 -6.43 -0.82 -18.00
CA LEU A 285 -6.28 -2.21 -17.55
C LEU A 285 -6.20 -3.22 -18.71
N GLU A 286 -6.60 -2.84 -19.93
CA GLU A 286 -6.55 -3.71 -21.12
C GLU A 286 -5.25 -3.54 -21.90
N ARG A 287 -4.57 -2.41 -21.74
CA ARG A 287 -3.38 -2.02 -22.50
C ARG A 287 -2.10 -2.04 -21.69
N ASP A 288 -2.15 -1.59 -20.42
CA ASP A 288 -0.97 -1.30 -19.62
C ASP A 288 -0.48 -2.51 -18.81
N LEU A 289 -1.32 -3.54 -18.73
CA LEU A 289 -1.07 -4.80 -18.03
C LEU A 289 -1.95 -5.90 -18.63
N VAL A 290 -1.87 -7.12 -18.09
CA VAL A 290 -2.73 -8.22 -18.51
C VAL A 290 -3.52 -8.75 -17.32
N LEU A 291 -4.83 -8.84 -17.49
CA LEU A 291 -5.74 -9.39 -16.49
C LEU A 291 -5.82 -10.91 -16.62
N TYR A 292 -6.03 -11.62 -15.50
CA TYR A 292 -6.37 -13.04 -15.47
C TYR A 292 -7.62 -13.28 -14.59
N LYS A 293 -8.42 -14.28 -14.98
CA LYS A 293 -9.73 -14.61 -14.36
C LYS A 293 -9.58 -15.56 -13.17
N ASP A 294 -8.83 -16.61 -13.36
CA ASP A 294 -8.65 -17.70 -12.40
C ASP A 294 -7.24 -18.32 -12.50
N GLY A 295 -7.01 -19.37 -11.74
CA GLY A 295 -5.69 -20.01 -11.69
C GLY A 295 -5.29 -20.74 -12.98
N ASP A 296 -6.22 -21.22 -13.77
CA ASP A 296 -5.93 -21.91 -15.03
C ASP A 296 -5.55 -20.89 -16.11
N ASP A 297 -6.34 -19.84 -16.25
CA ASP A 297 -6.04 -18.69 -17.13
C ASP A 297 -4.70 -18.01 -16.74
N LEU A 298 -4.39 -17.92 -15.43
CA LEU A 298 -3.11 -17.42 -14.98
C LEU A 298 -1.94 -18.28 -15.48
N LEU A 299 -2.02 -19.60 -15.35
CA LEU A 299 -0.95 -20.51 -15.80
C LEU A 299 -0.78 -20.47 -17.33
N GLU A 300 -1.87 -20.42 -18.09
CA GLU A 300 -1.83 -20.25 -19.55
C GLU A 300 -1.13 -18.94 -19.92
N LYS A 301 -1.47 -17.84 -19.27
CA LYS A 301 -0.86 -16.53 -19.52
C LYS A 301 0.61 -16.49 -19.09
N ILE A 302 0.99 -17.16 -18.00
CA ILE A 302 2.40 -17.29 -17.62
C ILE A 302 3.16 -18.02 -18.73
N ASP A 303 2.67 -19.18 -19.18
CA ASP A 303 3.31 -19.97 -20.24
C ASP A 303 3.48 -19.15 -21.51
N ARG A 304 2.41 -18.51 -21.96
CA ARG A 304 2.41 -17.65 -23.15
C ARG A 304 3.42 -16.52 -23.04
N TYR A 305 3.31 -15.71 -21.99
CA TYR A 305 4.14 -14.52 -21.86
C TYR A 305 5.59 -14.79 -21.48
N LEU A 306 5.94 -15.95 -20.97
CA LEU A 306 7.35 -16.39 -20.86
C LEU A 306 7.98 -16.61 -22.24
N LYS A 307 7.20 -17.06 -23.24
CA LYS A 307 7.64 -17.31 -24.62
C LYS A 307 7.58 -16.07 -25.53
N GLU A 308 6.86 -15.02 -25.12
CA GLU A 308 6.63 -13.80 -25.91
C GLU A 308 7.33 -12.56 -25.29
N PRO A 309 8.67 -12.47 -25.27
CA PRO A 309 9.40 -11.37 -24.62
C PRO A 309 9.13 -10.00 -25.25
N GLU A 310 8.93 -9.95 -26.57
CA GLU A 310 8.64 -8.70 -27.27
C GLU A 310 7.28 -8.13 -26.84
N GLN A 311 6.26 -8.98 -26.78
CA GLN A 311 4.94 -8.55 -26.35
C GLN A 311 4.94 -8.08 -24.88
N ARG A 312 5.66 -8.78 -23.99
CA ARG A 312 5.84 -8.32 -22.61
C ARG A 312 6.46 -6.92 -22.55
N ASN A 313 7.51 -6.68 -23.35
CA ASN A 313 8.21 -5.42 -23.36
C ASN A 313 7.35 -4.26 -23.88
N ILE A 314 6.51 -4.52 -24.90
CA ILE A 314 5.57 -3.54 -25.42
C ILE A 314 4.55 -3.13 -24.34
N ILE A 315 3.91 -4.09 -23.70
CA ILE A 315 2.91 -3.85 -22.64
C ILE A 315 3.57 -3.13 -21.45
N ALA A 316 4.74 -3.58 -21.01
CA ALA A 316 5.46 -2.96 -19.90
C ALA A 316 5.91 -1.52 -20.22
N ALA A 317 6.30 -1.24 -21.45
CA ALA A 317 6.66 0.11 -21.88
C ALA A 317 5.43 1.04 -21.90
N GLN A 318 4.30 0.54 -22.34
CA GLN A 318 3.04 1.27 -22.35
C GLN A 318 2.57 1.62 -20.93
N GLY A 319 2.52 0.62 -20.05
CA GLY A 319 2.16 0.84 -18.64
C GLY A 319 3.13 1.77 -17.92
N TYR A 320 4.44 1.70 -18.25
CA TYR A 320 5.42 2.64 -17.73
C TYR A 320 5.16 4.09 -18.18
N ALA A 321 4.77 4.30 -19.44
CA ALA A 321 4.46 5.63 -19.93
C ALA A 321 3.26 6.25 -19.18
N ASP A 322 2.21 5.47 -18.95
CA ASP A 322 1.00 5.95 -18.32
C ASP A 322 1.10 6.12 -16.80
N VAL A 323 1.95 5.34 -16.14
CA VAL A 323 2.09 5.42 -14.69
C VAL A 323 2.80 6.68 -14.19
N GLN A 324 3.54 7.41 -15.05
CA GLN A 324 4.36 8.57 -14.66
C GLN A 324 3.57 9.66 -13.94
N LYS A 325 2.31 9.87 -14.31
CA LYS A 325 1.38 10.85 -13.70
C LYS A 325 0.91 10.46 -12.29
N PHE A 326 1.32 9.28 -11.78
CA PHE A 326 1.00 8.77 -10.46
C PHE A 326 2.22 8.60 -9.55
N SER A 327 3.35 9.23 -9.88
CA SER A 327 4.47 9.34 -8.94
C SER A 327 4.03 10.11 -7.68
N MET A 328 4.67 9.85 -6.55
CA MET A 328 4.38 10.57 -5.30
C MET A 328 4.48 12.08 -5.51
N ARG A 329 5.43 12.55 -6.31
CA ARG A 329 5.60 13.96 -6.66
C ARG A 329 4.37 14.54 -7.35
N GLU A 330 3.83 13.86 -8.37
CA GLU A 330 2.66 14.34 -9.11
C GLU A 330 1.38 14.29 -8.25
N LEU A 331 1.25 13.27 -7.39
CA LEU A 331 0.13 13.19 -6.45
C LEU A 331 0.17 14.31 -5.41
N MET A 332 1.35 14.59 -4.85
CA MET A 332 1.49 15.72 -3.91
C MET A 332 1.22 17.07 -4.61
N ARG A 333 1.68 17.27 -5.85
CA ARG A 333 1.33 18.46 -6.64
C ARG A 333 -0.18 18.58 -6.86
N LYS A 334 -0.86 17.47 -7.16
CA LYS A 334 -2.32 17.44 -7.33
C LYS A 334 -3.03 17.81 -6.03
N MET A 335 -2.60 17.24 -4.91
CA MET A 335 -3.12 17.57 -3.58
C MET A 335 -2.92 19.07 -3.26
N LEU A 336 -1.70 19.58 -3.44
CA LEU A 336 -1.33 20.98 -3.14
C LEU A 336 -2.12 22.03 -3.93
N ARG A 337 -2.62 21.69 -5.12
CA ARG A 337 -3.50 22.57 -5.90
C ARG A 337 -4.92 22.66 -5.34
N CYS A 338 -5.25 21.77 -4.41
CA CYS A 338 -6.59 21.65 -3.85
C CYS A 338 -6.74 22.24 -2.45
N ILE A 339 -5.62 22.56 -1.78
CA ILE A 339 -5.57 23.04 -0.38
C ILE A 339 -5.09 24.48 -0.25
#